data_c67df9d44a796e6aa96a1a4b2a4d755e
#
_entry.id   c67df9d44a796e6aa96a1a4b2a4d755e
#
_cell.length_a   1.000
_cell.length_b   1.000
_cell.length_c   1.000
_cell.angle_alpha   90.00
_cell.angle_beta   90.00
_cell.angle_gamma   90.00
#
_symmetry.space_group_name_H-M   'P 1'
#
loop_
_entity.id
_entity.type
_entity.pdbx_description
1 polymer ?
#
loop_
_entity_poly.entity_id
_entity_poly.type
_entity_poly.pdbx_seq_one_letter_code
_entity_poly.pdbx_strand_id
1 'polypeptide(L)'
;MITVTRLATPSTVAITKLRLSFRPSVFVEKLDAVDLAEKFKLELAPVMIYGEDVTHIVSEEGIANLLLCRTAAEREQAIRGIAGFTNVGRARDRKMVEKLRERKIIRRPEDLGINPLDARRSMLAARSIEDLMHWSGNLYDPPNKFRTW
;
A
#
# COMPACT_ATOMS: atom_id res chain seq x y z
N MET A 1 -7.88 7.04 9.54
CA MET A 1 -7.14 8.04 8.75
C MET A 1 -7.17 7.57 7.30
N ILE A 2 -7.73 8.34 6.39
CA ILE A 2 -7.79 7.99 4.96
C ILE A 2 -6.68 8.81 4.29
N THR A 3 -5.68 8.15 3.77
CA THR A 3 -4.68 8.81 2.94
C THR A 3 -5.11 8.68 1.50
N VAL A 4 -5.43 9.80 0.87
CA VAL A 4 -5.79 9.85 -0.55
C VAL A 4 -4.60 10.38 -1.30
N THR A 5 -4.05 9.57 -2.17
CA THR A 5 -2.95 9.97 -3.04
C THR A 5 -3.50 10.25 -4.43
N ARG A 6 -3.43 11.49 -4.89
CA ARG A 6 -3.74 11.84 -6.27
C ARG A 6 -2.47 11.72 -7.10
N LEU A 7 -2.45 10.76 -8.00
CA LEU A 7 -1.37 10.66 -9.00
C LEU A 7 -1.63 11.66 -10.12
N ALA A 8 -0.58 12.32 -10.60
CA ALA A 8 -0.64 13.40 -11.60
C ALA A 8 -1.06 12.95 -13.02
N THR A 9 -1.43 11.72 -13.21
CA THR A 9 -2.15 11.27 -14.40
C THR A 9 -3.65 11.27 -14.10
N PRO A 10 -4.51 11.73 -15.01
CA PRO A 10 -5.92 11.99 -14.73
C PRO A 10 -6.76 10.76 -14.32
N SER A 11 -6.15 9.62 -14.10
CA SER A 11 -6.87 8.36 -14.02
C SER A 11 -6.66 7.51 -12.77
N THR A 12 -5.70 7.79 -11.87
CA THR A 12 -5.43 6.82 -10.80
C THR A 12 -5.35 7.48 -9.43
N VAL A 13 -6.32 7.17 -8.58
CA VAL A 13 -6.34 7.54 -7.17
C VAL A 13 -6.20 6.27 -6.35
N ALA A 14 -5.16 6.18 -5.53
CA ALA A 14 -5.02 5.11 -4.57
C ALA A 14 -5.58 5.55 -3.22
N ILE A 15 -6.57 4.82 -2.71
CA ILE A 15 -7.06 4.99 -1.35
C ILE A 15 -6.56 3.83 -0.53
N THR A 16 -5.75 4.12 0.47
CA THR A 16 -5.46 3.15 1.50
C THR A 16 -6.37 3.44 2.70
N LYS A 17 -7.43 2.65 2.86
CA LYS A 17 -8.29 2.72 4.03
C LYS A 17 -7.68 1.88 5.13
N LEU A 18 -6.97 2.51 6.03
CA LEU A 18 -6.53 1.85 7.25
C LEU A 18 -7.74 1.69 8.17
N ARG A 19 -8.46 0.59 8.04
CA ARG A 19 -9.38 0.11 9.04
C ARG A 19 -8.76 -1.14 9.65
N LEU A 20 -8.64 -1.20 10.96
CA LEU A 20 -8.28 -2.38 11.78
C LEU A 20 -9.27 -3.55 11.59
N SER A 21 -9.52 -3.92 10.38
CA SER A 21 -10.34 -5.07 10.03
C SER A 21 -9.72 -5.62 8.75
N PHE A 22 -9.38 -6.87 8.78
CA PHE A 22 -8.79 -7.74 7.77
C PHE A 22 -9.41 -7.62 6.35
N ARG A 23 -9.46 -6.43 5.81
CA ARG A 23 -9.86 -6.20 4.41
C ARG A 23 -8.63 -5.87 3.61
N PRO A 24 -8.49 -6.48 2.42
CA PRO A 24 -7.39 -6.18 1.52
C PRO A 24 -7.34 -4.69 1.17
N SER A 25 -6.16 -4.20 0.82
CA SER A 25 -5.96 -2.83 0.34
C SER A 25 -6.98 -2.49 -0.71
N VAL A 26 -7.54 -1.27 -0.64
CA VAL A 26 -8.54 -0.82 -1.61
C VAL A 26 -7.90 0.18 -2.54
N PHE A 27 -7.70 -0.21 -3.78
CA PHE A 27 -7.30 0.66 -4.88
C PHE A 27 -8.50 0.93 -5.76
N VAL A 28 -8.70 2.18 -6.14
CA VAL A 28 -9.75 2.62 -7.07
C VAL A 28 -9.17 3.51 -8.16
N GLU A 29 -9.73 3.42 -9.37
CA GLU A 29 -9.23 4.18 -10.53
C GLU A 29 -9.45 5.68 -10.36
N LYS A 30 -10.55 6.08 -9.74
CA LYS A 30 -10.91 7.48 -9.53
C LYS A 30 -11.63 7.64 -8.20
N LEU A 31 -11.24 8.64 -7.44
CA LEU A 31 -11.92 9.03 -6.23
C LEU A 31 -11.96 10.55 -6.14
N ASP A 32 -13.14 11.09 -5.85
CA ASP A 32 -13.29 12.45 -5.34
C ASP A 32 -13.28 12.39 -3.81
N ALA A 33 -12.21 12.90 -3.22
CA ALA A 33 -12.02 12.85 -1.77
C ALA A 33 -12.91 13.86 -1.04
N VAL A 34 -13.27 14.97 -1.71
CA VAL A 34 -14.14 16.01 -1.15
C VAL A 34 -15.56 15.49 -1.10
N ASP A 35 -16.09 14.99 -2.24
CA ASP A 35 -17.41 14.35 -2.28
C ASP A 35 -17.54 13.22 -1.26
N LEU A 36 -16.46 12.42 -1.09
CA LEU A 36 -16.47 11.33 -0.14
C LEU A 36 -16.52 11.85 1.31
N ALA A 37 -15.76 12.91 1.61
CA ALA A 37 -15.77 13.53 2.93
C ALA A 37 -17.16 14.09 3.28
N GLU A 38 -17.79 14.77 2.35
CA GLU A 38 -19.14 15.30 2.52
C GLU A 38 -20.18 14.19 2.70
N LYS A 39 -20.15 13.17 1.84
CA LYS A 39 -21.06 12.02 1.89
C LYS A 39 -20.98 11.24 3.21
N PHE A 40 -19.77 11.10 3.76
CA PHE A 40 -19.54 10.39 5.01
C PHE A 40 -19.48 11.31 6.23
N LYS A 41 -19.73 12.61 6.05
CA LYS A 41 -19.69 13.62 7.12
C LYS A 41 -18.42 13.50 7.96
N LEU A 42 -17.27 13.49 7.28
CA LEU A 42 -15.99 13.39 7.98
C LEU A 42 -15.72 14.68 8.74
N GLU A 43 -15.35 14.57 10.02
CA GLU A 43 -15.04 15.73 10.87
C GLU A 43 -13.77 16.48 10.41
N LEU A 44 -12.86 15.77 9.76
CA LEU A 44 -11.61 16.33 9.25
C LEU A 44 -11.58 16.24 7.73
N ALA A 45 -11.04 17.30 7.13
CA ALA A 45 -10.77 17.32 5.69
C ALA A 45 -9.85 16.15 5.29
N PRO A 46 -10.07 15.51 4.13
CA PRO A 46 -9.20 14.44 3.66
C PRO A 46 -7.80 14.98 3.39
N VAL A 47 -6.79 14.24 3.86
CA VAL A 47 -5.40 14.54 3.53
C VAL A 47 -5.11 14.02 2.13
N MET A 48 -4.74 14.92 1.23
CA MET A 48 -4.34 14.60 -0.14
C MET A 48 -2.83 14.84 -0.29
N ILE A 49 -2.16 13.87 -0.94
CA ILE A 49 -0.75 13.96 -1.28
C ILE A 49 -0.66 13.99 -2.80
N TYR A 50 0.15 14.90 -3.34
CA TYR A 50 0.42 14.92 -4.78
C TYR A 50 1.10 13.62 -5.21
N GLY A 51 0.73 13.12 -6.38
CA GLY A 51 1.26 11.85 -6.88
C GLY A 51 2.78 11.84 -7.01
N GLU A 52 3.38 12.98 -7.33
CA GLU A 52 4.82 13.17 -7.46
C GLU A 52 5.54 12.98 -6.11
N ASP A 53 4.90 13.35 -5.01
CA ASP A 53 5.48 13.28 -3.66
C ASP A 53 5.41 11.87 -3.07
N VAL A 54 4.62 10.96 -3.69
CA VAL A 54 4.54 9.58 -3.25
C VAL A 54 5.76 8.81 -3.72
N THR A 55 6.61 8.43 -2.80
CA THR A 55 7.85 7.71 -3.09
C THR A 55 7.68 6.20 -3.10
N HIS A 56 6.90 5.67 -2.17
CA HIS A 56 6.67 4.24 -2.01
C HIS A 56 5.20 3.98 -1.72
N ILE A 57 4.69 2.87 -2.24
CA ILE A 57 3.38 2.33 -1.86
C ILE A 57 3.61 0.91 -1.37
N VAL A 58 3.04 0.60 -0.21
CA VAL A 58 3.11 -0.73 0.41
C VAL A 58 1.71 -1.29 0.53
N SER A 59 1.55 -2.52 0.14
CA SER A 59 0.32 -3.31 0.30
C SER A 59 0.66 -4.72 0.76
N GLU A 60 -0.34 -5.55 1.03
CA GLU A 60 -0.17 -6.97 1.29
C GLU A 60 0.42 -7.75 0.09
N GLU A 61 0.34 -7.18 -1.11
CA GLU A 61 0.88 -7.79 -2.33
C GLU A 61 2.35 -7.45 -2.58
N GLY A 62 2.86 -6.41 -1.90
CA GLY A 62 4.24 -6.00 -2.02
C GLY A 62 4.49 -4.50 -1.87
N ILE A 63 5.66 -4.09 -2.33
CA ILE A 63 6.15 -2.72 -2.28
C ILE A 63 6.43 -2.23 -3.70
N ALA A 64 5.94 -1.04 -4.04
CA ALA A 64 6.31 -0.31 -5.26
C ALA A 64 7.15 0.92 -4.89
N ASN A 65 8.40 0.96 -5.36
CA ASN A 65 9.28 2.12 -5.23
C ASN A 65 9.09 3.03 -6.45
N LEU A 66 8.29 4.06 -6.28
CA LEU A 66 7.90 4.95 -7.36
C LEU A 66 9.00 5.95 -7.75
N LEU A 67 10.03 6.14 -6.91
CA LEU A 67 11.19 6.98 -7.24
C LEU A 67 12.03 6.39 -8.39
N LEU A 68 12.01 5.07 -8.54
CA LEU A 68 12.79 4.38 -9.57
C LEU A 68 12.07 4.29 -10.92
N CYS A 69 10.81 4.73 -10.99
CA CYS A 69 10.03 4.78 -12.21
C CYS A 69 10.53 5.94 -13.10
N ARG A 70 10.73 5.66 -14.38
CA ARG A 70 11.24 6.65 -15.34
C ARG A 70 10.13 7.39 -16.08
N THR A 71 8.94 6.83 -16.12
CA THR A 71 7.78 7.37 -16.82
C THR A 71 6.51 7.25 -15.99
N ALA A 72 5.50 8.05 -16.31
CA ALA A 72 4.18 7.94 -15.70
C ALA A 72 3.55 6.57 -15.95
N ALA A 73 3.77 5.97 -17.12
CA ALA A 73 3.30 4.64 -17.43
C ALA A 73 3.94 3.55 -16.54
N GLU A 74 5.27 3.63 -16.30
CA GLU A 74 5.94 2.74 -15.36
C GLU A 74 5.37 2.90 -13.94
N ARG A 75 5.14 4.15 -13.52
CA ARG A 75 4.59 4.48 -12.21
C ARG A 75 3.18 3.91 -12.03
N GLU A 76 2.33 4.07 -13.04
CA GLU A 76 0.99 3.48 -13.05
C GLU A 76 1.05 1.95 -12.94
N GLN A 77 1.88 1.31 -13.76
CA GLN A 77 2.01 -0.15 -13.76
C GLN A 77 2.66 -0.68 -12.47
N ALA A 78 3.54 0.08 -11.83
CA ALA A 78 4.08 -0.28 -10.53
C ALA A 78 2.98 -0.32 -9.45
N ILE A 79 2.07 0.65 -9.46
CA ILE A 79 0.91 0.69 -8.55
C ILE A 79 -0.05 -0.46 -8.86
N ARG A 80 -0.40 -0.67 -10.15
CA ARG A 80 -1.26 -1.77 -10.58
C ARG A 80 -0.68 -3.13 -10.18
N GLY A 81 0.64 -3.26 -10.21
CA GLY A 81 1.38 -4.49 -9.86
C GLY A 81 1.20 -4.94 -8.41
N ILE A 82 0.97 -3.99 -7.49
CA ILE A 82 0.77 -4.27 -6.06
C ILE A 82 -0.68 -4.05 -5.58
N ALA A 83 -1.59 -3.77 -6.50
CA ALA A 83 -3.00 -3.51 -6.18
C ALA A 83 -3.85 -4.79 -6.05
N GLY A 84 -3.25 -5.97 -6.14
CA GLY A 84 -3.90 -7.26 -5.88
C GLY A 84 -5.07 -7.57 -6.80
N PHE A 85 -6.17 -8.03 -6.21
CA PHE A 85 -7.38 -8.43 -6.93
C PHE A 85 -8.38 -7.28 -7.15
N THR A 86 -8.02 -6.04 -6.85
CA THR A 86 -8.85 -4.88 -7.15
C THR A 86 -9.00 -4.69 -8.66
N ASN A 87 -9.96 -3.85 -9.09
CA ASN A 87 -10.12 -3.52 -10.51
C ASN A 87 -8.83 -2.89 -11.07
N VAL A 88 -8.18 -2.03 -10.29
CA VAL A 88 -6.88 -1.41 -10.62
C VAL A 88 -5.82 -2.50 -10.88
N GLY A 89 -5.69 -3.46 -9.98
CA GLY A 89 -4.71 -4.54 -10.10
C GLY A 89 -5.01 -5.52 -11.24
N ARG A 90 -6.29 -5.75 -11.56
CA ARG A 90 -6.69 -6.58 -12.70
C ARG A 90 -6.35 -5.95 -14.05
N ALA A 91 -6.33 -4.62 -14.13
CA ALA A 91 -5.98 -3.86 -15.32
C ALA A 91 -4.46 -3.73 -15.57
N ARG A 92 -3.62 -4.45 -14.79
CA ARG A 92 -2.17 -4.42 -14.96
C ARG A 92 -1.70 -5.05 -16.27
N ASP A 93 -0.69 -4.47 -16.90
CA ASP A 93 0.10 -5.12 -17.94
C ASP A 93 1.12 -6.06 -17.26
N ARG A 94 0.88 -7.37 -17.39
CA ARG A 94 1.73 -8.40 -16.77
C ARG A 94 3.18 -8.33 -17.22
N LYS A 95 3.43 -8.04 -18.51
CA LYS A 95 4.79 -7.97 -19.07
C LYS A 95 5.54 -6.77 -18.49
N MET A 96 4.87 -5.64 -18.41
CA MET A 96 5.47 -4.43 -17.82
C MET A 96 5.73 -4.63 -16.33
N VAL A 97 4.78 -5.18 -15.59
CA VAL A 97 4.94 -5.46 -14.15
C VAL A 97 6.11 -6.40 -13.89
N GLU A 98 6.32 -7.44 -14.72
CA GLU A 98 7.46 -8.33 -14.54
C GLU A 98 8.79 -7.63 -14.80
N LYS A 99 8.89 -6.80 -15.86
CA LYS A 99 10.08 -5.96 -16.08
C LYS A 99 10.37 -5.00 -14.92
N LEU A 100 9.32 -4.43 -14.31
CA LEU A 100 9.47 -3.57 -13.15
C LEU A 100 9.93 -4.36 -11.91
N ARG A 101 9.52 -5.62 -11.79
CA ARG A 101 9.97 -6.54 -10.75
C ARG A 101 11.44 -6.94 -10.93
N GLU A 102 11.86 -7.28 -12.15
CA GLU A 102 13.28 -7.54 -12.49
C GLU A 102 14.18 -6.35 -12.14
N ARG A 103 13.69 -5.13 -12.37
CA ARG A 103 14.39 -3.88 -12.00
C ARG A 103 14.27 -3.53 -10.51
N LYS A 104 13.63 -4.38 -9.70
CA LYS A 104 13.41 -4.18 -8.26
C LYS A 104 12.60 -2.92 -7.90
N ILE A 105 11.84 -2.40 -8.86
CA ILE A 105 10.87 -1.32 -8.64
C ILE A 105 9.66 -1.85 -7.88
N ILE A 106 9.22 -3.06 -8.24
CA ILE A 106 8.24 -3.83 -7.49
C ILE A 106 8.98 -4.96 -6.77
N ARG A 107 8.66 -5.16 -5.49
CA ARG A 107 9.10 -6.32 -4.71
C ARG A 107 7.89 -6.95 -4.03
N ARG A 108 7.76 -8.24 -4.18
CA ARG A 108 6.77 -9.04 -3.46
C ARG A 108 7.35 -9.56 -2.15
N PRO A 109 6.52 -10.01 -1.19
CA PRO A 109 7.02 -10.61 0.05
C PRO A 109 8.06 -11.71 -0.19
N GLU A 110 7.83 -12.56 -1.19
CA GLU A 110 8.73 -13.67 -1.53
C GLU A 110 10.10 -13.18 -2.00
N ASP A 111 10.17 -12.04 -2.69
CA ASP A 111 11.42 -11.42 -3.15
C ASP A 111 12.27 -10.90 -1.98
N LEU A 112 11.65 -10.76 -0.82
CA LEU A 112 12.28 -10.35 0.45
C LEU A 112 12.50 -11.54 1.40
N GLY A 113 12.25 -12.76 0.96
CA GLY A 113 12.34 -13.96 1.79
C GLY A 113 11.22 -14.09 2.82
N ILE A 114 10.15 -13.33 2.67
CA ILE A 114 8.98 -13.37 3.55
C ILE A 114 7.98 -14.38 3.01
N ASN A 115 7.62 -15.37 3.85
CA ASN A 115 6.48 -16.23 3.57
C ASN A 115 5.19 -15.54 4.04
N PRO A 116 4.27 -15.14 3.15
CA PRO A 116 3.05 -14.42 3.53
C PRO A 116 2.14 -15.20 4.47
N LEU A 117 2.12 -16.53 4.36
CA LEU A 117 1.30 -17.38 5.23
C LEU A 117 1.84 -17.41 6.66
N ASP A 118 3.15 -17.51 6.81
CA ASP A 118 3.79 -17.53 8.12
C ASP A 118 3.72 -16.16 8.78
N ALA A 119 3.95 -15.08 8.01
CA ALA A 119 3.77 -13.71 8.49
C ALA A 119 2.33 -13.47 8.97
N ARG A 120 1.33 -13.95 8.22
CA ARG A 120 -0.07 -13.85 8.63
C ARG A 120 -0.39 -14.65 9.89
N ARG A 121 0.14 -15.87 9.99
CA ARG A 121 -0.03 -16.70 11.20
C ARG A 121 0.59 -16.02 12.42
N SER A 122 1.79 -15.49 12.28
CA SER A 122 2.49 -14.75 13.33
C SER A 122 1.68 -13.54 13.79
N MET A 123 1.18 -12.72 12.85
CA MET A 123 0.35 -11.55 13.19
C MET A 123 -0.94 -11.94 13.91
N LEU A 124 -1.59 -13.04 13.52
CA LEU A 124 -2.81 -13.51 14.17
C LEU A 124 -2.56 -14.12 15.57
N ALA A 125 -1.35 -14.63 15.80
CA ALA A 125 -0.94 -15.20 17.07
C ALA A 125 -0.34 -14.17 18.03
N ALA A 126 -0.05 -12.95 17.57
CA ALA A 126 0.51 -11.89 18.39
C ALA A 126 -0.47 -11.49 19.50
N ARG A 127 0.01 -11.44 20.73
CA ARG A 127 -0.74 -11.02 21.92
C ARG A 127 -0.27 -9.66 22.43
N SER A 128 0.87 -9.21 21.97
CA SER A 128 1.48 -7.93 22.34
C SER A 128 2.27 -7.32 21.17
N ILE A 129 2.63 -6.06 21.31
CA ILE A 129 3.54 -5.39 20.36
C ILE A 129 4.94 -6.01 20.43
N GLU A 130 5.37 -6.44 21.61
CA GLU A 130 6.65 -7.13 21.81
C GLU A 130 6.73 -8.40 20.97
N ASP A 131 5.64 -9.17 20.86
CA ASP A 131 5.58 -10.34 19.98
C ASP A 131 5.83 -9.94 18.53
N LEU A 132 5.19 -8.86 18.05
CA LEU A 132 5.39 -8.36 16.69
C LEU A 132 6.82 -7.87 16.46
N MET A 133 7.41 -7.19 17.45
CA MET A 133 8.82 -6.76 17.39
C MET A 133 9.75 -7.97 17.28
N HIS A 134 9.56 -8.96 18.13
CA HIS A 134 10.38 -10.18 18.14
C HIS A 134 10.24 -10.95 16.82
N TRP A 135 9.04 -11.16 16.32
CA TRP A 135 8.81 -11.94 15.09
C TRP A 135 9.21 -11.22 13.82
N SER A 136 9.27 -9.89 13.85
CA SER A 136 9.84 -9.10 12.75
C SER A 136 11.36 -9.10 12.74
N GLY A 137 12.03 -9.78 13.70
CA GLY A 137 13.47 -9.70 13.88
C GLY A 137 13.95 -8.30 14.29
N ASN A 138 13.10 -7.58 15.05
CA ASN A 138 13.29 -6.18 15.46
C ASN A 138 13.30 -5.16 14.32
N LEU A 139 12.79 -5.54 13.13
CA LEU A 139 12.55 -4.57 12.05
C LEU A 139 11.37 -3.65 12.36
N TYR A 140 10.39 -4.13 13.12
CA TYR A 140 9.29 -3.32 13.63
C TYR A 140 9.63 -2.87 15.04
N ASP A 141 10.01 -1.62 15.20
CA ASP A 141 10.39 -1.01 16.47
C ASP A 141 9.60 0.29 16.70
N PRO A 142 8.32 0.20 17.15
CA PRO A 142 7.51 1.37 17.38
C PRO A 142 7.99 2.15 18.61
N PRO A 143 7.79 3.48 18.65
CA PRO A 143 8.05 4.29 19.83
C PRO A 143 7.32 3.76 21.07
N ASN A 144 7.93 3.90 22.24
CA ASN A 144 7.43 3.34 23.51
C ASN A 144 5.96 3.69 23.81
N LYS A 145 5.51 4.90 23.42
CA LYS A 145 4.11 5.32 23.58
C LYS A 145 3.08 4.47 22.85
N PHE A 146 3.50 3.65 21.89
CA PHE A 146 2.64 2.75 21.12
C PHE A 146 2.83 1.27 21.49
N ARG A 147 3.69 0.97 22.48
CA ARG A 147 3.95 -0.42 22.91
C ARG A 147 2.94 -0.94 23.94
N THR A 148 2.12 -0.06 24.48
CA THR A 148 1.04 -0.43 25.42
C THR A 148 -0.29 -0.45 24.70
N TRP A 149 -0.99 -1.54 24.73
CA TRP A 149 -2.38 -1.75 24.29
C TRP A 149 -3.10 -2.77 25.16
#